data_9d2e9e7415189ed6b900d30291ad900f
#
_entry.id   9d2e9e7415189ed6b900d30291ad900f
#
_cell.length_a   1.000
_cell.length_b   1.000
_cell.length_c   1.000
_cell.angle_alpha   90.00
_cell.angle_beta   90.00
_cell.angle_gamma   90.00
#
_symmetry.space_group_name_H-M   'P 1'
#
loop_
_entity.id
_entity.type
_entity.pdbx_description
1 polymer ?
#
loop_
_entity_poly.entity_id
_entity_poly.type
_entity_poly.pdbx_seq_one_letter_code
_entity_poly.pdbx_strand_id
1 'polypeptide(L)'
;MADLTETEQRILAELDEAWRQNVFSMINTIVDPTGDVGEVAMLRQALGELVERDYVVMAIEGFAPRNPEELGKSASLELLSGLSDWFRFDPLDPHWTLSRGDFRKDRYPVIVSTAAGRQKAAEILMQRGYRWWRPKR
;
A
#
# COMPACT_ATOMS: atom_id res chain seq x y z
N MET A 1 -2.47 -23.15 -5.82
CA MET A 1 -2.59 -21.71 -5.56
C MET A 1 -1.39 -20.97 -6.12
N ALA A 2 -1.64 -19.85 -6.77
CA ALA A 2 -0.55 -19.02 -7.25
C ALA A 2 0.20 -18.38 -6.08
N ASP A 3 1.50 -18.32 -6.18
CA ASP A 3 2.32 -17.62 -5.21
C ASP A 3 2.11 -16.10 -5.32
N LEU A 4 2.47 -15.40 -4.26
CA LEU A 4 2.43 -13.95 -4.26
C LEU A 4 3.50 -13.40 -5.22
N THR A 5 3.15 -12.35 -5.94
CA THR A 5 4.10 -11.63 -6.81
C THR A 5 5.13 -10.90 -5.96
N GLU A 6 6.21 -10.46 -6.60
CA GLU A 6 7.23 -9.65 -5.92
C GLU A 6 6.63 -8.39 -5.29
N THR A 7 5.75 -7.70 -6.01
CA THR A 7 5.09 -6.49 -5.51
C THR A 7 4.22 -6.80 -4.28
N GLU A 8 3.43 -7.88 -4.35
CA GLU A 8 2.59 -8.30 -3.23
C GLU A 8 3.41 -8.61 -1.98
N GLN A 9 4.53 -9.31 -2.16
CA GLN A 9 5.43 -9.64 -1.06
C GLN A 9 6.04 -8.39 -0.42
N ARG A 10 6.45 -7.41 -1.23
CA ARG A 10 7.00 -6.15 -0.74
C ARG A 10 5.97 -5.36 0.08
N ILE A 11 4.73 -5.33 -0.38
CA ILE A 11 3.65 -4.65 0.34
C ILE A 11 3.44 -5.27 1.71
N LEU A 12 3.30 -6.59 1.77
CA LEU A 12 3.08 -7.27 3.05
C LEU A 12 4.26 -7.08 4.00
N ALA A 13 5.47 -7.18 3.49
CA ALA A 13 6.67 -7.02 4.30
C ALA A 13 6.81 -5.59 4.83
N GLU A 14 6.46 -4.59 4.02
CA GLU A 14 6.47 -3.19 4.46
C GLU A 14 5.46 -2.95 5.57
N LEU A 15 4.29 -3.60 5.51
CA LEU A 15 3.25 -3.46 6.52
C LEU A 15 3.62 -4.13 7.85
N ASP A 16 4.63 -5.00 7.88
CA ASP A 16 5.05 -5.66 9.11
C ASP A 16 5.46 -4.67 10.20
N GLU A 17 6.03 -3.54 9.82
CA GLU A 17 6.54 -2.56 10.78
C GLU A 17 5.45 -1.81 11.55
N ALA A 18 4.32 -1.49 10.89
CA ALA A 18 3.31 -0.61 11.49
C ALA A 18 1.87 -1.10 11.31
N TRP A 19 1.65 -2.23 10.65
CA TRP A 19 0.35 -2.83 10.32
C TRP A 19 -0.50 -2.01 9.37
N ARG A 20 -0.18 -0.76 9.15
CA ARG A 20 -0.90 0.12 8.23
C ARG A 20 0.06 1.12 7.61
N GLN A 21 -0.24 1.54 6.40
CA GLN A 21 0.54 2.54 5.70
C GLN A 21 -0.33 3.17 4.62
N ASN A 22 -0.21 4.49 4.43
CA ASN A 22 -0.95 5.13 3.36
C ASN A 22 -0.38 4.69 2.00
N VAL A 23 -1.22 4.79 0.96
CA VAL A 23 -0.86 4.30 -0.37
C VAL A 23 0.31 5.07 -0.99
N PHE A 24 0.50 6.34 -0.62
CA PHE A 24 1.59 7.18 -1.15
C PHE A 24 2.93 6.74 -0.59
N SER A 25 3.04 6.57 0.72
CA SER A 25 4.24 6.03 1.35
C SER A 25 4.55 4.63 0.84
N MET A 26 3.52 3.81 0.62
CA MET A 26 3.70 2.45 0.14
C MET A 26 4.36 2.45 -1.24
N ILE A 27 3.78 3.16 -2.22
CA ILE A 27 4.32 3.14 -3.57
C ILE A 27 5.74 3.70 -3.63
N ASN A 28 6.01 4.77 -2.86
CA ASN A 28 7.33 5.40 -2.86
C ASN A 28 8.40 4.54 -2.17
N THR A 29 7.99 3.55 -1.38
CA THR A 29 8.90 2.65 -0.68
C THR A 29 9.17 1.37 -1.45
N ILE A 30 8.16 0.81 -2.12
CA ILE A 30 8.31 -0.49 -2.79
C ILE A 30 8.85 -0.39 -4.22
N VAL A 31 8.85 0.81 -4.82
CA VAL A 31 9.45 1.07 -6.13
C VAL A 31 10.27 2.36 -6.08
N ASP A 32 11.18 2.52 -7.03
CA ASP A 32 11.85 3.80 -7.27
C ASP A 32 10.94 4.62 -8.20
N PRO A 33 10.29 5.67 -7.70
CA PRO A 33 9.26 6.35 -8.49
C PRO A 33 9.84 7.08 -9.71
N THR A 34 9.24 6.85 -10.87
CA THR A 34 9.63 7.51 -12.14
C THR A 34 8.54 8.40 -12.71
N GLY A 35 7.32 8.29 -12.17
CA GLY A 35 6.16 8.99 -12.70
C GLY A 35 5.39 8.19 -13.74
N ASP A 36 5.83 6.98 -14.07
CA ASP A 36 5.11 6.11 -14.99
C ASP A 36 3.80 5.67 -14.34
N VAL A 37 2.69 5.89 -15.04
CA VAL A 37 1.35 5.51 -14.56
C VAL A 37 1.23 4.00 -14.30
N GLY A 38 2.07 3.20 -14.93
CA GLY A 38 2.14 1.76 -14.68
C GLY A 38 2.52 1.42 -13.25
N GLU A 39 3.21 2.30 -12.54
CA GLU A 39 3.56 2.11 -11.14
C GLU A 39 2.31 2.09 -10.26
N VAL A 40 1.39 3.01 -10.48
CA VAL A 40 0.12 3.06 -9.76
C VAL A 40 -0.76 1.87 -10.14
N ALA A 41 -0.80 1.50 -11.42
CA ALA A 41 -1.57 0.33 -11.88
C ALA A 41 -1.05 -0.95 -11.23
N MET A 42 0.26 -1.10 -11.09
CA MET A 42 0.89 -2.24 -10.43
C MET A 42 0.50 -2.31 -8.95
N LEU A 43 0.53 -1.17 -8.26
CA LEU A 43 0.10 -1.10 -6.87
C LEU A 43 -1.37 -1.49 -6.73
N ARG A 44 -2.23 -0.94 -7.59
CA ARG A 44 -3.66 -1.24 -7.59
C ARG A 44 -3.93 -2.73 -7.77
N GLN A 45 -3.27 -3.35 -8.75
CA GLN A 45 -3.44 -4.77 -9.03
C GLN A 45 -2.99 -5.62 -7.84
N ALA A 46 -1.83 -5.31 -7.29
CA ALA A 46 -1.29 -6.05 -6.15
C ALA A 46 -2.20 -5.93 -4.92
N LEU A 47 -2.69 -4.73 -4.63
CA LEU A 47 -3.61 -4.52 -3.51
C LEU A 47 -4.93 -5.25 -3.72
N GLY A 48 -5.45 -5.27 -4.95
CA GLY A 48 -6.66 -6.02 -5.28
C GLY A 48 -6.52 -7.50 -4.97
N GLU A 49 -5.41 -8.11 -5.36
CA GLU A 49 -5.12 -9.51 -5.05
C GLU A 49 -4.99 -9.75 -3.54
N LEU A 50 -4.31 -8.87 -2.84
CA LEU A 50 -4.14 -9.02 -1.39
C LEU A 50 -5.48 -8.86 -0.64
N VAL A 51 -6.36 -7.99 -1.10
CA VAL A 51 -7.71 -7.85 -0.55
C VAL A 51 -8.51 -9.13 -0.81
N GLU A 52 -8.47 -9.66 -2.03
CA GLU A 52 -9.17 -10.91 -2.38
C GLU A 52 -8.73 -12.09 -1.51
N ARG A 53 -7.46 -12.13 -1.14
CA ARG A 53 -6.89 -13.20 -0.30
C ARG A 53 -7.04 -12.93 1.19
N ASP A 54 -7.70 -11.85 1.58
CA ASP A 54 -7.90 -11.46 2.99
C ASP A 54 -6.61 -11.16 3.74
N TYR A 55 -5.55 -10.76 3.03
CA TYR A 55 -4.29 -10.36 3.67
C TYR A 55 -4.28 -8.90 4.06
N VAL A 56 -5.02 -8.04 3.34
CA VAL A 56 -5.18 -6.64 3.68
C VAL A 56 -6.61 -6.19 3.50
N VAL A 57 -6.96 -5.08 4.13
CA VAL A 57 -8.17 -4.32 3.83
C VAL A 57 -7.76 -2.89 3.57
N MET A 58 -8.59 -2.15 2.84
CA MET A 58 -8.37 -0.73 2.67
C MET A 58 -9.08 0.02 3.79
N ALA A 59 -8.59 1.21 4.07
CA ALA A 59 -9.17 2.08 5.08
C ALA A 59 -9.07 3.52 4.62
N ILE A 60 -9.80 4.39 5.29
CA ILE A 60 -9.72 5.83 5.07
C ILE A 60 -9.24 6.45 6.38
N GLU A 61 -8.18 7.24 6.32
CA GLU A 61 -7.64 7.96 7.46
C GLU A 61 -7.90 9.45 7.30
N GLY A 62 -8.28 10.11 8.39
CA GLY A 62 -8.49 11.55 8.41
C GLY A 62 -7.41 12.28 9.18
N PHE A 63 -7.55 13.60 9.25
CA PHE A 63 -6.57 14.47 9.89
C PHE A 63 -6.36 14.20 11.38
N ALA A 64 -7.43 13.94 12.12
CA ALA A 64 -7.31 13.72 13.57
C ALA A 64 -6.66 12.38 13.88
N PRO A 65 -5.81 12.27 14.92
CA PRO A 65 -5.22 10.99 15.29
C PRO A 65 -6.29 10.02 15.76
N ARG A 66 -6.66 9.09 14.90
CA ARG A 66 -7.67 8.05 15.14
C ARG A 66 -7.23 6.80 14.41
N ASN A 67 -7.85 5.70 14.81
CA ASN A 67 -7.74 4.48 14.02
C ASN A 67 -8.39 4.72 12.65
N PRO A 68 -7.78 4.24 11.57
CA PRO A 68 -8.40 4.36 10.25
C PRO A 68 -9.74 3.64 10.22
N GLU A 69 -10.67 4.19 9.46
CA GLU A 69 -11.96 3.57 9.23
C GLU A 69 -11.78 2.43 8.22
N GLU A 70 -11.79 1.19 8.70
CA GLU A 70 -11.58 0.02 7.85
C GLU A 70 -12.82 -0.27 7.00
N LEU A 71 -12.58 -0.62 5.74
CA LEU A 71 -13.62 -0.97 4.78
C LEU A 71 -13.70 -2.49 4.67
N GLY A 72 -14.90 -3.00 4.38
CA GLY A 72 -15.06 -4.42 4.04
C GLY A 72 -14.43 -4.73 2.68
N LYS A 73 -14.43 -6.02 2.30
CA LYS A 73 -13.81 -6.47 1.05
C LYS A 73 -14.37 -5.74 -0.16
N SER A 74 -15.70 -5.71 -0.29
CA SER A 74 -16.36 -5.09 -1.44
C SER A 74 -16.02 -3.59 -1.55
N ALA A 75 -16.12 -2.86 -0.43
CA ALA A 75 -15.80 -1.44 -0.39
C ALA A 75 -14.31 -1.19 -0.62
N SER A 76 -13.44 -2.08 -0.14
CA SER A 76 -11.99 -1.99 -0.42
C SER A 76 -11.72 -2.11 -1.92
N LEU A 77 -12.33 -3.07 -2.59
CA LEU A 77 -12.16 -3.26 -4.03
C LEU A 77 -12.71 -2.09 -4.82
N GLU A 78 -13.83 -1.53 -4.39
CA GLU A 78 -14.40 -0.35 -5.01
C GLU A 78 -13.47 0.86 -4.89
N LEU A 79 -12.89 1.08 -3.72
CA LEU A 79 -11.89 2.14 -3.51
C LEU A 79 -10.72 1.95 -4.47
N LEU A 80 -10.22 0.72 -4.59
CA LEU A 80 -9.07 0.42 -5.46
C LEU A 80 -9.37 0.65 -6.93
N SER A 81 -10.62 0.49 -7.37
CA SER A 81 -10.99 0.73 -8.77
C SER A 81 -10.74 2.17 -9.20
N GLY A 82 -10.80 3.13 -8.28
CA GLY A 82 -10.52 4.54 -8.54
C GLY A 82 -9.19 5.02 -7.97
N LEU A 83 -8.29 4.10 -7.64
CA LEU A 83 -7.06 4.44 -6.92
C LEU A 83 -6.19 5.46 -7.63
N SER A 84 -6.09 5.38 -8.98
CA SER A 84 -5.23 6.27 -9.75
C SER A 84 -5.59 7.75 -9.58
N ASP A 85 -6.86 8.07 -9.31
CA ASP A 85 -7.30 9.46 -9.14
C ASP A 85 -6.73 10.12 -7.89
N TRP A 86 -6.19 9.33 -6.96
CA TRP A 86 -5.60 9.85 -5.73
C TRP A 86 -4.16 10.32 -5.89
N PHE A 87 -3.49 9.95 -7.00
CA PHE A 87 -2.05 10.13 -7.14
C PHE A 87 -1.68 11.27 -8.07
N ARG A 88 -0.66 12.02 -7.69
CA ARG A 88 0.03 13.00 -8.52
C ARG A 88 1.53 12.78 -8.36
N PHE A 89 2.26 12.82 -9.46
CA PHE A 89 3.72 12.68 -9.40
C PHE A 89 4.38 14.05 -9.33
N ASP A 90 5.34 14.19 -8.42
CA ASP A 90 6.16 15.39 -8.30
C ASP A 90 7.51 15.10 -8.97
N PRO A 91 7.78 15.72 -10.14
CA PRO A 91 9.03 15.46 -10.86
C PRO A 91 10.26 16.17 -10.28
N LEU A 92 10.05 17.20 -9.46
CA LEU A 92 11.15 17.96 -8.87
C LEU A 92 11.80 17.21 -7.71
N ASP A 93 11.00 16.54 -6.93
CA ASP A 93 11.43 15.62 -5.88
C ASP A 93 10.73 14.30 -6.17
N PRO A 94 11.31 13.43 -7.01
CA PRO A 94 10.56 12.32 -7.60
C PRO A 94 9.87 11.44 -6.59
N HIS A 95 8.55 11.62 -6.47
CA HIS A 95 7.69 10.81 -5.60
C HIS A 95 6.23 10.98 -5.99
N TRP A 96 5.42 9.99 -5.60
CA TRP A 96 3.97 10.06 -5.73
C TRP A 96 3.37 10.72 -4.49
N THR A 97 2.43 11.60 -4.68
CA THR A 97 1.79 12.34 -3.60
C THR A 97 0.28 12.49 -3.86
N LEU A 98 -0.41 13.04 -2.88
CA LEU A 98 -1.85 13.28 -2.94
C LEU A 98 -2.18 14.23 -4.09
N SER A 99 -3.13 13.83 -4.94
CA SER A 99 -3.51 14.60 -6.13
C SER A 99 -4.20 15.91 -5.78
N ARG A 100 -4.94 15.92 -4.67
CA ARG A 100 -5.68 17.09 -4.20
C ARG A 100 -5.62 17.16 -2.69
N GLY A 101 -5.58 18.38 -2.17
CA GLY A 101 -5.69 18.58 -0.73
C GLY A 101 -4.38 18.45 0.01
N ASP A 102 -4.49 18.24 1.29
CA ASP A 102 -3.40 18.29 2.25
C ASP A 102 -3.54 17.11 3.20
N PHE A 103 -2.48 16.35 3.42
CA PHE A 103 -2.43 15.25 4.40
C PHE A 103 -2.86 15.68 5.80
N ARG A 104 -2.72 16.95 6.13
CA ARG A 104 -3.10 17.48 7.44
C ARG A 104 -4.61 17.70 7.60
N LYS A 105 -5.33 17.85 6.50
CA LYS A 105 -6.75 18.26 6.51
C LYS A 105 -7.68 17.24 5.89
N ASP A 106 -7.18 16.49 4.92
CA ASP A 106 -8.03 15.64 4.09
C ASP A 106 -7.87 14.18 4.42
N ARG A 107 -8.86 13.40 4.03
CA ARG A 107 -8.85 11.95 4.20
C ARG A 107 -8.18 11.31 2.98
N TYR A 108 -7.54 10.17 3.19
CA TYR A 108 -6.82 9.47 2.11
C TYR A 108 -6.81 7.96 2.36
N PRO A 109 -6.58 7.17 1.28
CA PRO A 109 -6.54 5.71 1.39
C PRO A 109 -5.35 5.20 2.18
N VAL A 110 -5.61 4.21 3.02
CA VAL A 110 -4.60 3.53 3.85
C VAL A 110 -4.77 2.03 3.66
N ILE A 111 -3.66 1.30 3.69
CA ILE A 111 -3.62 -0.16 3.61
C ILE A 111 -3.46 -0.69 5.03
N VAL A 112 -4.32 -1.62 5.43
CA VAL A 112 -4.26 -2.21 6.77
C VAL A 112 -4.04 -3.72 6.65
N SER A 113 -3.04 -4.23 7.33
CA SER A 113 -2.74 -5.65 7.36
C SER A 113 -3.74 -6.37 8.27
N THR A 114 -4.29 -7.48 7.78
CA THR A 114 -5.12 -8.37 8.61
C THR A 114 -4.23 -9.30 9.44
N ALA A 115 -4.81 -10.07 10.35
CA ALA A 115 -4.05 -11.08 11.10
C ALA A 115 -3.38 -12.07 10.15
N ALA A 116 -4.09 -12.53 9.12
CA ALA A 116 -3.53 -13.43 8.10
C ALA A 116 -2.40 -12.76 7.32
N GLY A 117 -2.57 -11.47 7.00
CA GLY A 117 -1.53 -10.69 6.32
C GLY A 117 -0.27 -10.55 7.15
N ARG A 118 -0.40 -10.29 8.44
CA ARG A 118 0.75 -10.21 9.35
C ARG A 118 1.49 -11.53 9.46
N GLN A 119 0.75 -12.64 9.52
CA GLN A 119 1.34 -13.97 9.56
C GLN A 119 2.10 -14.27 8.26
N LYS A 120 1.52 -13.92 7.12
CA LYS A 120 2.16 -14.12 5.81
C LYS A 120 3.41 -13.25 5.68
N ALA A 121 3.37 -12.01 6.16
CA ALA A 121 4.52 -11.11 6.16
C ALA A 121 5.69 -11.71 6.97
N ALA A 122 5.40 -12.29 8.13
CA ALA A 122 6.43 -12.94 8.96
C ALA A 122 7.10 -14.10 8.21
N GLU A 123 6.33 -14.92 7.50
CA GLU A 123 6.86 -16.01 6.68
C GLU A 123 7.78 -15.49 5.58
N ILE A 124 7.37 -14.44 4.88
CA ILE A 124 8.15 -13.83 3.81
C ILE A 124 9.47 -13.28 4.35
N LEU A 125 9.43 -12.59 5.47
CA LEU A 125 10.63 -12.01 6.08
C LEU A 125 11.60 -13.08 6.56
N MET A 126 11.11 -14.22 7.06
CA MET A 126 11.96 -15.35 7.43
C MET A 126 12.68 -15.94 6.24
N GLN A 127 12.02 -16.01 5.09
CA GLN A 127 12.59 -16.60 3.87
C GLN A 127 13.55 -15.67 3.15
N ARG A 128 13.25 -14.37 3.14
CA ARG A 128 13.96 -13.40 2.28
C ARG A 128 14.85 -12.43 3.05
N GLY A 129 14.65 -12.31 4.35
CA GLY A 129 15.40 -11.38 5.19
C GLY A 129 14.71 -10.03 5.32
N TYR A 130 15.00 -9.34 6.41
CA TYR A 130 14.40 -8.04 6.71
C TYR A 130 14.81 -7.01 5.67
N ARG A 131 13.84 -6.30 5.11
CA ARG A 131 14.03 -5.23 4.11
C ARG A 131 14.81 -5.65 2.87
N TRP A 132 14.65 -6.87 2.42
CA TRP A 132 15.39 -7.38 1.25
C TRP A 132 15.22 -6.54 -0.02
N TRP A 133 14.08 -5.84 -0.16
CA TRP A 133 13.75 -5.03 -1.33
C TRP A 133 14.30 -3.61 -1.26
N ARG A 134 14.79 -3.17 -0.11
CA ARG A 134 15.30 -1.82 0.07
C ARG A 134 16.79 -1.76 -0.26
N PRO A 135 17.26 -0.66 -0.87
CA PRO A 135 18.68 -0.51 -1.14
C PRO A 135 19.49 -0.55 0.15
N LYS A 136 20.61 -1.20 0.10
CA LYS A 136 21.57 -1.16 1.21
C LYS A 136 22.26 0.20 1.19
N ARG A 137 22.30 0.83 2.33
CA ARG A 137 22.98 2.12 2.51
C ARG A 137 24.27 1.93 3.29
#